data_eaec791ce525af176ac0ffec64ccd186
#
_entry.id   eaec791ce525af176ac0ffec64ccd186
#
_cell.length_a   1.000
_cell.length_b   1.000
_cell.length_c   1.000
_cell.angle_alpha   90.00
_cell.angle_beta   90.00
_cell.angle_gamma   90.00
#
_symmetry.space_group_name_H-M   'P 1'
#
loop_
_entity.id
_entity.type
_entity.pdbx_description
1 polymer ?
#
loop_
_entity_poly.entity_id
_entity_poly.type
_entity_poly.pdbx_seq_one_letter_code
_entity_poly.pdbx_strand_id
1 'polypeptide(L)'
;MNTSTLIRLAAVGVAMASLAACTKPKVEPAVPIETPPPAVGPQYPTAPTGPVSGGNVGAPAPGSEQDFVVNVGDRVYFDLDSYSVRAEAQPRLDAQAAWLARYPQVTVRIEGNADERGTREYNLALGARRAEAVRSYLISRGVPAARIDTISFGKERPIAEGSNESAWAQNRNARTAIVSGAPR
;
A
#
# COMPACT_ATOMS: atom_id res chain seq x y z
N MET A 1 24.63 53.11 -38.24
CA MET A 1 25.41 54.32 -37.87
C MET A 1 25.75 54.19 -36.41
N ASN A 2 26.99 53.81 -36.21
CA ASN A 2 28.01 54.53 -35.45
C ASN A 2 27.82 54.50 -33.93
N THR A 3 28.67 54.20 -33.11
CA THR A 3 30.16 54.04 -33.08
C THR A 3 30.48 53.61 -31.68
N SER A 4 31.28 52.62 -31.55
CA SER A 4 32.61 52.67 -30.98
C SER A 4 32.85 53.71 -29.87
N THR A 5 33.29 53.25 -28.72
CA THR A 5 34.57 53.73 -28.15
C THR A 5 35.03 52.85 -27.00
N LEU A 6 36.13 52.24 -27.22
CA LEU A 6 37.10 51.72 -26.25
C LEU A 6 37.56 52.82 -25.27
N ILE A 7 37.70 52.47 -23.99
CA ILE A 7 38.82 53.03 -23.19
C ILE A 7 39.41 51.92 -22.32
N ARG A 8 40.70 51.81 -22.49
CA ARG A 8 41.68 50.94 -21.83
C ARG A 8 42.19 51.61 -20.56
N LEU A 9 42.86 50.79 -19.76
CA LEU A 9 43.90 51.14 -18.74
C LEU A 9 43.30 51.36 -17.31
N ALA A 10 43.85 50.88 -16.22
CA ALA A 10 45.25 50.41 -16.00
C ALA A 10 45.28 49.47 -14.79
N ALA A 11 46.28 48.64 -14.79
CA ALA A 11 46.73 47.81 -13.71
C ALA A 11 47.21 48.59 -12.49
N VAL A 12 47.01 48.08 -11.29
CA VAL A 12 48.05 48.07 -10.22
C VAL A 12 47.72 46.90 -9.30
N GLY A 13 48.69 45.99 -9.14
CA GLY A 13 48.64 44.86 -8.28
C GLY A 13 48.85 45.19 -6.80
N VAL A 14 48.23 44.40 -5.96
CA VAL A 14 48.75 44.14 -4.61
C VAL A 14 48.63 42.67 -4.35
N ALA A 15 49.73 41.99 -4.39
CA ALA A 15 49.89 40.64 -3.89
C ALA A 15 49.86 40.67 -2.36
N MET A 16 48.80 40.11 -1.76
CA MET A 16 48.83 39.70 -0.37
C MET A 16 48.82 38.20 -0.29
N ALA A 17 49.96 37.63 0.02
CA ALA A 17 50.11 36.28 0.42
C ALA A 17 49.47 36.04 1.77
N SER A 18 48.30 35.37 1.78
CA SER A 18 47.68 34.85 2.98
C SER A 18 48.17 33.44 3.20
N LEU A 19 49.08 33.22 4.16
CA LEU A 19 49.43 31.90 4.68
C LEU A 19 48.20 31.32 5.35
N ALA A 20 47.50 30.39 4.66
CA ALA A 20 46.50 29.57 5.28
C ALA A 20 47.20 28.52 6.14
N ALA A 21 47.18 28.71 7.44
CA ALA A 21 47.53 27.70 8.42
C ALA A 21 46.54 26.56 8.35
N CYS A 22 46.90 25.41 7.82
CA CYS A 22 46.13 24.19 7.91
C CYS A 22 46.18 23.70 9.37
N THR A 23 45.20 24.11 10.19
CA THR A 23 44.91 23.44 11.44
C THR A 23 44.15 22.15 11.12
N LYS A 24 44.82 20.98 11.29
CA LYS A 24 44.18 19.69 11.26
C LYS A 24 43.09 19.65 12.33
N PRO A 25 41.84 19.30 12.01
CA PRO A 25 40.83 19.07 13.02
C PRO A 25 41.27 17.91 13.90
N LYS A 26 41.30 18.14 15.22
CA LYS A 26 41.52 17.11 16.23
C LYS A 26 40.36 16.12 16.10
N VAL A 27 40.65 14.91 15.67
CA VAL A 27 39.67 13.81 15.64
C VAL A 27 39.39 13.46 17.09
N GLU A 28 38.22 13.83 17.58
CA GLU A 28 37.68 13.29 18.81
C GLU A 28 37.41 11.77 18.60
N PRO A 29 37.72 10.92 19.59
CA PRO A 29 37.43 9.51 19.47
C PRO A 29 35.94 9.32 19.19
N ALA A 30 35.63 8.63 18.08
CA ALA A 30 34.28 8.29 17.70
C ALA A 30 33.58 7.54 18.86
N VAL A 31 32.53 8.12 19.39
CA VAL A 31 31.61 7.40 20.27
C VAL A 31 31.10 6.21 19.44
N PRO A 32 31.09 4.99 19.97
CA PRO A 32 30.51 3.87 19.25
C PRO A 32 29.07 4.23 18.86
N ILE A 33 28.82 4.30 17.57
CA ILE A 33 27.45 4.45 17.05
C ILE A 33 26.79 3.10 17.39
N GLU A 34 25.99 3.10 18.46
CA GLU A 34 25.02 2.02 18.65
C GLU A 34 24.17 2.01 17.38
N THR A 35 24.30 0.93 16.61
CA THR A 35 23.41 0.69 15.47
C THR A 35 21.98 0.65 16.03
N PRO A 36 21.10 1.55 15.60
CA PRO A 36 19.72 1.45 16.01
C PRO A 36 19.20 0.06 15.62
N PRO A 37 18.40 -0.57 16.46
CA PRO A 37 17.79 -1.85 16.11
C PRO A 37 17.09 -1.70 14.76
N PRO A 38 17.09 -2.71 13.89
CA PRO A 38 16.45 -2.64 12.59
C PRO A 38 15.02 -2.14 12.80
N ALA A 39 14.67 -1.06 12.11
CA ALA A 39 13.34 -0.50 12.16
C ALA A 39 12.36 -1.64 11.79
N VAL A 40 11.59 -2.09 12.78
CA VAL A 40 10.48 -2.99 12.55
C VAL A 40 9.53 -2.18 11.67
N GLY A 41 9.51 -2.49 10.37
CA GLY A 41 8.57 -1.90 9.44
C GLY A 41 7.15 -2.10 9.98
N PRO A 42 6.18 -1.27 9.59
CA PRO A 42 4.82 -1.42 10.06
C PRO A 42 4.39 -2.88 9.89
N GLN A 43 4.16 -3.55 11.01
CA GLN A 43 3.63 -4.91 11.00
C GLN A 43 2.19 -4.81 10.54
N TYR A 44 1.98 -5.11 9.26
CA TYR A 44 0.63 -5.32 8.77
C TYR A 44 0.09 -6.58 9.44
N PRO A 45 -1.20 -6.59 9.83
CA PRO A 45 -1.80 -7.79 10.36
C PRO A 45 -1.61 -8.92 9.36
N THR A 46 -0.72 -9.84 9.66
CA THR A 46 -0.72 -11.13 8.98
C THR A 46 -2.06 -11.77 9.30
N ALA A 47 -2.77 -12.24 8.29
CA ALA A 47 -3.96 -13.03 8.53
C ALA A 47 -3.60 -14.12 9.55
N PRO A 48 -4.48 -14.42 10.51
CA PRO A 48 -4.22 -15.44 11.50
C PRO A 48 -3.93 -16.76 10.79
N THR A 49 -2.66 -17.16 10.77
CA THR A 49 -2.18 -18.47 10.34
C THR A 49 -2.15 -19.38 11.56
N GLY A 50 -3.28 -19.50 12.27
CA GLY A 50 -3.41 -20.42 13.36
C GLY A 50 -4.79 -21.06 13.31
N PRO A 51 -4.93 -22.36 13.64
CA PRO A 51 -6.25 -22.92 13.84
C PRO A 51 -6.89 -22.19 15.02
N VAL A 52 -7.96 -21.43 14.76
CA VAL A 52 -8.85 -20.93 15.80
C VAL A 52 -9.53 -22.16 16.42
N SER A 53 -8.89 -22.68 17.45
CA SER A 53 -9.48 -23.73 18.30
C SER A 53 -10.51 -23.06 19.20
N GLY A 54 -11.79 -23.26 18.92
CA GLY A 54 -12.83 -22.76 19.82
C GLY A 54 -14.23 -22.87 19.24
N GLY A 55 -14.88 -23.97 19.48
CA GLY A 55 -16.28 -24.19 19.16
C GLY A 55 -16.47 -24.97 17.86
N ASN A 56 -17.21 -26.06 17.96
CA ASN A 56 -17.56 -26.98 16.90
C ASN A 56 -18.55 -26.30 15.92
N VAL A 57 -18.10 -25.25 15.26
CA VAL A 57 -18.75 -24.72 14.07
C VAL A 57 -18.29 -25.62 12.93
N GLY A 58 -19.17 -26.44 12.39
CA GLY A 58 -18.86 -27.32 11.26
C GLY A 58 -18.06 -26.56 10.18
N ALA A 59 -17.13 -27.25 9.51
CA ALA A 59 -16.33 -26.64 8.45
C ALA A 59 -17.25 -25.89 7.48
N PRO A 60 -16.84 -24.69 7.01
CA PRO A 60 -17.66 -23.91 6.09
C PRO A 60 -18.04 -24.75 4.87
N ALA A 61 -19.29 -24.65 4.42
CA ALA A 61 -19.74 -25.36 3.23
C ALA A 61 -18.89 -24.93 2.02
N PRO A 62 -18.32 -25.89 1.26
CA PRO A 62 -17.48 -25.56 0.11
C PRO A 62 -18.20 -24.64 -0.89
N GLY A 63 -17.54 -23.56 -1.31
CA GLY A 63 -18.10 -22.56 -2.22
C GLY A 63 -18.98 -21.49 -1.56
N SER A 64 -19.22 -21.57 -0.25
CA SER A 64 -19.97 -20.55 0.48
C SER A 64 -19.13 -19.27 0.70
N GLU A 65 -19.79 -18.16 1.04
CA GLU A 65 -19.11 -16.94 1.43
C GLU A 65 -18.19 -17.17 2.65
N GLN A 66 -18.63 -17.98 3.60
CA GLN A 66 -17.84 -18.32 4.77
C GLN A 66 -16.59 -19.15 4.40
N ASP A 67 -16.69 -20.08 3.45
CA ASP A 67 -15.55 -20.81 2.89
C ASP A 67 -14.54 -19.86 2.26
N PHE A 68 -15.01 -18.89 1.48
CA PHE A 68 -14.16 -17.87 0.87
C PHE A 68 -13.44 -17.02 1.91
N VAL A 69 -14.18 -16.49 2.89
CA VAL A 69 -13.59 -15.62 3.92
C VAL A 69 -12.60 -16.35 4.81
N VAL A 70 -12.91 -17.56 5.26
CA VAL A 70 -12.11 -18.31 6.23
C VAL A 70 -10.90 -18.97 5.58
N ASN A 71 -11.08 -19.62 4.43
CA ASN A 71 -10.04 -20.45 3.82
C ASN A 71 -9.20 -19.72 2.77
N VAL A 72 -9.72 -18.63 2.18
CA VAL A 72 -9.04 -17.87 1.13
C VAL A 72 -8.64 -16.48 1.61
N GLY A 73 -9.54 -15.83 2.34
CA GLY A 73 -9.39 -14.45 2.77
C GLY A 73 -9.92 -13.45 1.75
N ASP A 74 -10.78 -12.55 2.24
CA ASP A 74 -11.52 -11.59 1.41
C ASP A 74 -10.81 -10.24 1.23
N ARG A 75 -9.69 -9.96 1.95
CA ARG A 75 -9.06 -8.63 1.98
C ARG A 75 -7.60 -8.65 1.61
N VAL A 76 -7.19 -7.58 0.95
CA VAL A 76 -5.79 -7.21 0.74
C VAL A 76 -5.57 -5.77 1.19
N TYR A 77 -4.34 -5.46 1.63
CA TYR A 77 -3.99 -4.19 2.24
C TYR A 77 -3.00 -3.41 1.38
N PHE A 78 -3.03 -2.08 1.56
CA PHE A 78 -2.22 -1.15 0.77
C PHE A 78 -1.36 -0.25 1.66
N ASP A 79 -0.27 0.23 1.09
CA ASP A 79 0.55 1.25 1.71
C ASP A 79 -0.17 2.61 1.72
N LEU A 80 0.37 3.54 2.51
CA LEU A 80 -0.09 4.90 2.53
C LEU A 80 -0.06 5.49 1.12
N ASP A 81 -1.16 6.13 0.74
CA ASP A 81 -1.32 6.82 -0.55
C ASP A 81 -1.02 5.95 -1.78
N SER A 82 -1.12 4.63 -1.64
CA SER A 82 -0.85 3.66 -2.69
C SER A 82 -2.09 2.87 -3.07
N TYR A 83 -2.16 2.50 -4.34
CA TYR A 83 -3.11 1.55 -4.92
C TYR A 83 -2.41 0.36 -5.60
N SER A 84 -1.09 0.27 -5.49
CA SER A 84 -0.32 -0.85 -6.03
C SER A 84 -0.56 -2.11 -5.19
N VAL A 85 -0.86 -3.23 -5.85
CA VAL A 85 -0.94 -4.53 -5.19
C VAL A 85 0.44 -4.92 -4.69
N ARG A 86 0.57 -5.12 -3.40
CA ARG A 86 1.82 -5.50 -2.74
C ARG A 86 2.19 -6.94 -3.06
N ALA A 87 3.49 -7.24 -3.06
CA ALA A 87 3.95 -8.60 -3.31
C ALA A 87 3.36 -9.62 -2.32
N GLU A 88 3.23 -9.22 -1.04
CA GLU A 88 2.65 -10.05 0.02
C GLU A 88 1.15 -10.32 -0.13
N ALA A 89 0.45 -9.47 -0.91
CA ALA A 89 -0.97 -9.64 -1.20
C ALA A 89 -1.22 -10.60 -2.38
N GLN A 90 -0.23 -10.79 -3.25
CA GLN A 90 -0.38 -11.61 -4.47
C GLN A 90 -0.78 -13.06 -4.18
N PRO A 91 -0.18 -13.79 -3.22
CA PRO A 91 -0.60 -15.16 -2.92
C PRO A 91 -2.08 -15.27 -2.53
N ARG A 92 -2.60 -14.27 -1.82
CA ARG A 92 -4.03 -14.22 -1.45
C ARG A 92 -4.91 -13.99 -2.68
N LEU A 93 -4.53 -13.08 -3.54
CA LEU A 93 -5.27 -12.83 -4.78
C LEU A 93 -5.20 -14.03 -5.74
N ASP A 94 -4.07 -14.75 -5.78
CA ASP A 94 -3.95 -16.01 -6.53
C ASP A 94 -4.90 -17.07 -5.98
N ALA A 95 -5.01 -17.20 -4.66
CA ALA A 95 -5.95 -18.08 -4.01
C ALA A 95 -7.41 -17.67 -4.29
N GLN A 96 -7.73 -16.37 -4.29
CA GLN A 96 -9.05 -15.87 -4.69
C GLN A 96 -9.38 -16.22 -6.13
N ALA A 97 -8.45 -16.02 -7.07
CA ALA A 97 -8.64 -16.36 -8.47
C ALA A 97 -8.87 -17.86 -8.65
N ALA A 98 -8.08 -18.71 -7.99
CA ALA A 98 -8.23 -20.16 -8.02
C ALA A 98 -9.59 -20.61 -7.44
N TRP A 99 -10.05 -19.99 -6.36
CA TRP A 99 -11.35 -20.26 -5.78
C TRP A 99 -12.48 -19.84 -6.74
N LEU A 100 -12.40 -18.66 -7.33
CA LEU A 100 -13.37 -18.16 -8.32
C LEU A 100 -13.40 -19.02 -9.60
N ALA A 101 -12.28 -19.61 -9.99
CA ALA A 101 -12.22 -20.56 -11.10
C ALA A 101 -12.95 -21.88 -10.76
N ARG A 102 -12.87 -22.33 -9.51
CA ARG A 102 -13.57 -23.52 -9.01
C ARG A 102 -15.10 -23.32 -8.93
N TYR A 103 -15.53 -22.08 -8.66
CA TYR A 103 -16.94 -21.72 -8.53
C TYR A 103 -17.36 -20.70 -9.59
N PRO A 104 -17.53 -21.12 -10.85
CA PRO A 104 -17.73 -20.21 -12.00
C PRO A 104 -19.05 -19.42 -11.96
N GLN A 105 -20.04 -19.85 -11.18
CA GLN A 105 -21.31 -19.16 -11.00
C GLN A 105 -21.22 -17.96 -10.03
N VAL A 106 -20.14 -17.85 -9.24
CA VAL A 106 -19.99 -16.79 -8.24
C VAL A 106 -19.60 -15.49 -8.93
N THR A 107 -20.29 -14.41 -8.58
CA THR A 107 -19.93 -13.03 -8.92
C THR A 107 -19.47 -12.28 -7.69
N VAL A 108 -18.52 -11.38 -7.87
CA VAL A 108 -17.92 -10.64 -6.77
C VAL A 108 -17.93 -9.14 -7.04
N ARG A 109 -17.84 -8.37 -5.97
CA ARG A 109 -17.61 -6.92 -5.99
C ARG A 109 -16.35 -6.61 -5.21
N ILE A 110 -15.45 -5.85 -5.81
CA ILE A 110 -14.26 -5.34 -5.12
C ILE A 110 -14.59 -4.00 -4.48
N GLU A 111 -14.52 -3.95 -3.18
CA GLU A 111 -14.82 -2.76 -2.36
C GLU A 111 -13.52 -2.11 -1.95
N GLY A 112 -13.21 -0.94 -2.52
CA GLY A 112 -11.98 -0.20 -2.21
C GLY A 112 -12.17 0.79 -1.06
N ASN A 113 -11.27 0.75 -0.09
CA ASN A 113 -11.31 1.54 1.12
C ASN A 113 -10.02 2.33 1.33
N ALA A 114 -10.11 3.41 2.10
CA ALA A 114 -9.01 4.26 2.49
C ALA A 114 -9.06 4.54 4.00
N ASP A 115 -7.96 5.03 4.57
CA ASP A 115 -7.96 5.55 5.93
C ASP A 115 -8.64 6.95 6.01
N GLU A 116 -8.81 7.47 7.20
CA GLU A 116 -9.57 8.71 7.45
C GLU A 116 -8.88 9.99 6.94
N ARG A 117 -7.57 9.95 6.67
CA ARG A 117 -6.77 11.13 6.30
C ARG A 117 -7.09 11.61 4.89
N GLY A 118 -7.09 12.93 4.70
CA GLY A 118 -7.40 13.57 3.42
C GLY A 118 -8.89 13.84 3.19
N THR A 119 -9.22 14.41 2.04
CA THR A 119 -10.60 14.77 1.69
C THR A 119 -11.44 13.53 1.34
N ARG A 120 -12.75 13.68 1.37
CA ARG A 120 -13.69 12.62 0.99
C ARG A 120 -13.51 12.23 -0.49
N GLU A 121 -13.44 13.22 -1.35
CA GLU A 121 -13.31 13.04 -2.80
C GLU A 121 -12.00 12.33 -3.17
N TYR A 122 -10.91 12.74 -2.54
CA TYR A 122 -9.61 12.09 -2.72
C TYR A 122 -9.66 10.63 -2.33
N ASN A 123 -10.22 10.31 -1.15
CA ASN A 123 -10.31 8.94 -0.66
C ASN A 123 -11.26 8.07 -1.48
N LEU A 124 -12.35 8.64 -2.02
CA LEU A 124 -13.21 7.93 -2.98
C LEU A 124 -12.43 7.57 -4.24
N ALA A 125 -11.64 8.50 -4.79
CA ALA A 125 -10.80 8.23 -5.94
C ALA A 125 -9.72 7.19 -5.65
N LEU A 126 -9.05 7.28 -4.48
CA LEU A 126 -8.03 6.31 -4.06
C LEU A 126 -8.62 4.91 -3.87
N GLY A 127 -9.78 4.80 -3.21
CA GLY A 127 -10.49 3.54 -3.05
C GLY A 127 -10.89 2.92 -4.40
N ALA A 128 -11.35 3.74 -5.35
CA ALA A 128 -11.67 3.27 -6.70
C ALA A 128 -10.43 2.68 -7.41
N ARG A 129 -9.28 3.35 -7.32
CA ARG A 129 -8.01 2.84 -7.89
C ARG A 129 -7.57 1.54 -7.24
N ARG A 130 -7.74 1.38 -5.92
CA ARG A 130 -7.46 0.14 -5.20
C ARG A 130 -8.34 -1.01 -5.66
N ALA A 131 -9.64 -0.75 -5.77
CA ALA A 131 -10.59 -1.74 -6.26
C ALA A 131 -10.25 -2.18 -7.69
N GLU A 132 -9.91 -1.23 -8.58
CA GLU A 132 -9.54 -1.53 -9.96
C GLU A 132 -8.19 -2.26 -10.08
N ALA A 133 -7.22 -1.99 -9.19
CA ALA A 133 -5.96 -2.72 -9.15
C ALA A 133 -6.19 -4.20 -8.82
N VAL A 134 -7.04 -4.50 -7.83
CA VAL A 134 -7.42 -5.88 -7.48
C VAL A 134 -8.21 -6.54 -8.60
N ARG A 135 -9.17 -5.84 -9.20
CA ARG A 135 -9.94 -6.33 -10.36
C ARG A 135 -9.01 -6.72 -11.51
N SER A 136 -8.11 -5.83 -11.89
CA SER A 136 -7.14 -6.06 -12.96
C SER A 136 -6.24 -7.25 -12.66
N TYR A 137 -5.81 -7.43 -11.41
CA TYR A 137 -5.04 -8.59 -10.99
C TYR A 137 -5.83 -9.89 -11.16
N LEU A 138 -7.07 -9.96 -10.66
CA LEU A 138 -7.91 -11.16 -10.79
C LEU A 138 -8.20 -11.51 -12.26
N ILE A 139 -8.42 -10.50 -13.11
CA ILE A 139 -8.59 -10.69 -14.56
C ILE A 139 -7.32 -11.28 -15.18
N SER A 140 -6.14 -10.78 -14.81
CA SER A 140 -4.87 -11.34 -15.30
C SER A 140 -4.63 -12.80 -14.89
N ARG A 141 -5.32 -13.23 -13.83
CA ARG A 141 -5.34 -14.63 -13.35
C ARG A 141 -6.48 -15.47 -13.96
N GLY A 142 -7.18 -14.94 -14.96
CA GLY A 142 -8.18 -15.65 -15.72
C GLY A 142 -9.62 -15.54 -15.21
N VAL A 143 -9.90 -14.69 -14.21
CA VAL A 143 -11.29 -14.44 -13.78
C VAL A 143 -11.97 -13.54 -14.81
N PRO A 144 -13.13 -13.95 -15.38
CA PRO A 144 -13.84 -13.15 -16.37
C PRO A 144 -14.25 -11.77 -15.83
N ALA A 145 -13.97 -10.71 -16.58
CA ALA A 145 -14.26 -9.34 -16.20
C ALA A 145 -15.76 -9.10 -15.87
N ALA A 146 -16.65 -9.80 -16.55
CA ALA A 146 -18.11 -9.71 -16.34
C ALA A 146 -18.57 -10.24 -14.96
N ARG A 147 -17.69 -10.94 -14.25
CA ARG A 147 -17.97 -11.47 -12.89
C ARG A 147 -17.47 -10.58 -11.77
N ILE A 148 -16.83 -9.46 -12.11
CA ILE A 148 -16.17 -8.59 -11.13
C ILE A 148 -16.66 -7.16 -11.29
N ASP A 149 -17.43 -6.69 -10.32
CA ASP A 149 -17.77 -5.28 -10.16
C ASP A 149 -16.78 -4.58 -9.22
N THR A 150 -16.71 -3.26 -9.31
CA THR A 150 -15.93 -2.43 -8.38
C THR A 150 -16.78 -1.33 -7.76
N ILE A 151 -16.50 -1.01 -6.49
CA ILE A 151 -17.07 0.14 -5.80
C ILE A 151 -16.02 0.73 -4.87
N SER A 152 -16.05 2.03 -4.68
CA SER A 152 -15.26 2.71 -3.66
C SER A 152 -16.15 3.18 -2.53
N PHE A 153 -15.73 2.90 -1.32
CA PHE A 153 -16.29 3.52 -0.12
C PHE A 153 -15.37 4.62 0.44
N GLY A 154 -14.18 4.80 -0.17
CA GLY A 154 -13.22 5.77 0.35
C GLY A 154 -12.96 5.53 1.84
N LYS A 155 -13.15 6.56 2.67
CA LYS A 155 -13.01 6.50 4.13
C LYS A 155 -14.32 6.28 4.89
N GLU A 156 -15.43 6.03 4.19
CA GLU A 156 -16.78 6.01 4.78
C GLU A 156 -17.12 4.67 5.48
N ARG A 157 -16.29 3.63 5.29
CA ARG A 157 -16.49 2.30 5.89
C ARG A 157 -15.23 1.80 6.60
N PRO A 158 -14.79 2.45 7.67
CA PRO A 158 -13.65 1.98 8.44
C PRO A 158 -13.98 0.61 9.08
N ILE A 159 -12.97 -0.26 9.12
CA ILE A 159 -13.05 -1.56 9.82
C ILE A 159 -12.32 -1.54 11.16
N ALA A 160 -11.47 -0.54 11.36
CA ALA A 160 -10.79 -0.28 12.62
C ALA A 160 -10.99 1.17 13.02
N GLU A 161 -11.34 1.39 14.28
CA GLU A 161 -11.49 2.71 14.86
C GLU A 161 -10.16 3.21 15.44
N GLY A 162 -9.99 4.52 15.50
CA GLY A 162 -8.83 5.19 16.05
C GLY A 162 -7.96 5.91 15.02
N SER A 163 -7.40 7.04 15.46
CA SER A 163 -6.55 7.92 14.65
C SER A 163 -5.07 7.57 14.87
N ASN A 164 -4.67 6.36 14.50
CA ASN A 164 -3.31 5.85 14.63
C ASN A 164 -2.95 4.92 13.46
N GLU A 165 -1.65 4.67 13.28
CA GLU A 165 -1.17 3.88 12.14
C GLU A 165 -1.72 2.45 12.12
N SER A 166 -1.97 1.85 13.28
CA SER A 166 -2.54 0.49 13.35
C SER A 166 -3.95 0.45 12.77
N ALA A 167 -4.81 1.41 13.12
CA ALA A 167 -6.16 1.51 12.57
C ALA A 167 -6.12 1.92 11.08
N TRP A 168 -5.29 2.90 10.73
CA TRP A 168 -5.15 3.33 9.34
C TRP A 168 -4.68 2.22 8.41
N ALA A 169 -3.69 1.41 8.84
CA ALA A 169 -3.20 0.28 8.04
C ALA A 169 -4.31 -0.74 7.75
N GLN A 170 -5.22 -1.00 8.69
CA GLN A 170 -6.37 -1.87 8.50
C GLN A 170 -7.41 -1.26 7.56
N ASN A 171 -7.61 0.07 7.62
CA ASN A 171 -8.58 0.76 6.79
C ASN A 171 -8.11 0.93 5.33
N ARG A 172 -6.81 0.88 5.07
CA ARG A 172 -6.24 0.88 3.71
C ARG A 172 -6.35 -0.51 3.07
N ASN A 173 -7.54 -0.89 2.64
CA ASN A 173 -7.78 -2.23 2.11
C ASN A 173 -8.67 -2.25 0.85
N ALA A 174 -8.68 -3.39 0.16
CA ALA A 174 -9.72 -3.76 -0.77
C ALA A 174 -10.31 -5.11 -0.36
N ARG A 175 -11.64 -5.19 -0.33
CA ARG A 175 -12.39 -6.39 0.01
C ARG A 175 -13.02 -6.99 -1.24
N THR A 176 -12.85 -8.28 -1.42
CA THR A 176 -13.58 -9.06 -2.42
C THR A 176 -14.84 -9.61 -1.77
N ALA A 177 -15.98 -8.99 -2.03
CA ALA A 177 -17.28 -9.40 -1.49
C ALA A 177 -18.02 -10.27 -2.51
N ILE A 178 -18.56 -11.40 -2.07
CA ILE A 178 -19.44 -12.22 -2.91
C ILE A 178 -20.78 -11.51 -3.06
N VAL A 179 -21.26 -11.38 -4.29
CA VAL A 179 -22.55 -10.76 -4.61
C VAL A 179 -23.63 -11.80 -4.87
N SER A 180 -23.27 -12.84 -5.62
CA SER A 180 -24.21 -13.91 -5.96
C SER A 180 -23.51 -15.21 -6.31
N GLY A 181 -24.29 -16.29 -6.45
CA GLY A 181 -23.83 -17.59 -6.93
C GLY A 181 -23.17 -18.48 -5.88
N ALA A 182 -22.93 -18.00 -4.66
CA ALA A 182 -22.48 -18.85 -3.57
C ALA A 182 -23.65 -19.60 -2.92
N PRO A 183 -23.48 -20.87 -2.51
CA PRO A 183 -24.45 -21.58 -1.67
C PRO A 183 -24.60 -20.88 -0.31
N ARG A 184 -25.80 -20.94 0.25
CA ARG A 184 -26.12 -20.42 1.57
C ARG A 184 -25.85 -21.43 2.66
#